data_f217c54bab467c910a781539e39bca80
#
_entry.id   f217c54bab467c910a781539e39bca80
#
_cell.length_a   1.000
_cell.length_b   1.000
_cell.length_c   1.000
_cell.angle_alpha   90.00
_cell.angle_beta   90.00
_cell.angle_gamma   90.00
#
_symmetry.space_group_name_H-M   'P 1'
#
loop_
_entity.id
_entity.type
_entity.pdbx_description
1 polymer ?
#
loop_
_entity_poly.entity_id
_entity_poly.type
_entity_poly.pdbx_seq_one_letter_code
_entity_poly.pdbx_strand_id
1 'polypeptide(L)'
;MSTNDPIKVGVLFSREGVTSRIENTMLAGTLFAIREINDAGGIHGRELVPVYYDPQSNPQQFRSLATRLVQDDKVNVIFGCYMSSTRKAVLPVVERWNRLLFCPTMYEGFEFSNNIIYTGGAPNQNSALLADYMSTRFGARVYLIGSDYIFPYESNRIMSDFVHHRQGGAKVGERYVHLDAKESAFTPIMKDIKAKQPDFIFSTMVGKTTRMLYQAYADAGFDPKKMPIASLCTSEEEVSEMGIRLAEGHYTAGTYFQSIDTQRNRDCVALFRKLFGNEVQPNMSWESSYYQVHVFADAFREAGSDEYDILLPHVLGREFEAPQGRIRILPHNHHARLYPRIGRVNSEGQFTILAETPGGVDADPYLVSHSFDDWSTRLRVNASEEEST
;
A
#
# COMPACT_ATOMS: atom_id res chain seq x y z
N MET A 1 3.18 -7.50 -36.15
CA MET A 1 4.33 -6.90 -35.45
C MET A 1 5.54 -7.76 -35.68
N SER A 2 6.73 -7.18 -35.89
CA SER A 2 7.95 -7.99 -36.02
C SER A 2 8.18 -8.77 -34.74
N THR A 3 8.66 -10.00 -34.83
CA THR A 3 8.86 -10.90 -33.68
C THR A 3 9.93 -10.40 -32.68
N ASN A 4 10.57 -9.24 -32.97
CA ASN A 4 11.68 -8.68 -32.18
C ASN A 4 11.41 -7.29 -31.58
N ASP A 5 10.23 -6.69 -31.77
CA ASP A 5 9.95 -5.37 -31.21
C ASP A 5 9.82 -5.43 -29.69
N PRO A 6 10.37 -4.48 -28.93
CA PRO A 6 10.26 -4.45 -27.46
C PRO A 6 8.79 -4.33 -27.02
N ILE A 7 8.49 -4.87 -25.84
CA ILE A 7 7.18 -4.73 -25.21
C ILE A 7 7.20 -3.44 -24.37
N LYS A 8 6.43 -2.45 -24.78
CA LYS A 8 6.35 -1.16 -24.07
C LYS A 8 5.28 -1.20 -22.99
N VAL A 9 5.60 -0.71 -21.81
CA VAL A 9 4.64 -0.52 -20.71
C VAL A 9 4.75 0.90 -20.18
N GLY A 10 3.62 1.51 -19.83
CA GLY A 10 3.59 2.82 -19.21
C GLY A 10 3.94 2.73 -17.72
N VAL A 11 4.67 3.72 -17.20
CA VAL A 11 4.98 3.83 -15.78
C VAL A 11 4.67 5.24 -15.30
N LEU A 12 3.75 5.36 -14.32
CA LEU A 12 3.27 6.63 -13.77
C LEU A 12 3.41 6.66 -12.25
N PHE A 13 4.59 7.02 -11.77
CA PHE A 13 4.88 7.34 -10.38
C PHE A 13 5.60 8.67 -10.28
N SER A 14 5.27 9.45 -9.25
CA SER A 14 5.83 10.79 -9.06
C SER A 14 7.23 10.71 -8.47
N ARG A 15 8.20 11.34 -9.14
CA ARG A 15 9.56 11.54 -8.61
C ARG A 15 9.66 12.82 -7.80
N GLU A 16 8.78 13.76 -8.08
CA GLU A 16 8.66 15.03 -7.38
C GLU A 16 7.24 15.20 -6.84
N GLY A 17 7.05 16.09 -5.86
CA GLY A 17 5.74 16.37 -5.25
C GLY A 17 5.57 15.75 -3.86
N VAL A 18 4.36 15.90 -3.32
CA VAL A 18 4.06 15.61 -1.89
C VAL A 18 4.15 14.14 -1.52
N THR A 19 4.01 13.23 -2.49
CA THR A 19 4.06 11.77 -2.30
C THR A 19 5.26 11.13 -2.97
N SER A 20 6.20 11.94 -3.50
CA SER A 20 7.34 11.45 -4.28
C SER A 20 8.18 10.41 -3.54
N ARG A 21 8.34 10.53 -2.23
CA ARG A 21 9.16 9.61 -1.46
C ARG A 21 8.65 8.17 -1.57
N ILE A 22 7.40 7.94 -1.26
CA ILE A 22 6.79 6.61 -1.36
C ILE A 22 6.64 6.16 -2.82
N GLU A 23 6.30 7.07 -3.74
CA GLU A 23 6.19 6.75 -5.17
C GLU A 23 7.54 6.38 -5.80
N ASN A 24 8.67 6.90 -5.29
CA ASN A 24 10.01 6.46 -5.69
C ASN A 24 10.28 5.01 -5.26
N THR A 25 9.75 4.54 -4.13
CA THR A 25 9.88 3.11 -3.77
C THR A 25 9.09 2.24 -4.74
N MET A 26 7.90 2.69 -5.16
CA MET A 26 7.05 1.99 -6.13
C MET A 26 7.72 1.92 -7.52
N LEU A 27 8.28 3.04 -7.96
CA LEU A 27 9.07 3.10 -9.20
C LEU A 27 10.26 2.12 -9.14
N ALA A 28 10.99 2.11 -8.03
CA ALA A 28 12.13 1.22 -7.85
C ALA A 28 11.72 -0.27 -7.89
N GLY A 29 10.59 -0.64 -7.25
CA GLY A 29 10.03 -1.99 -7.32
C GLY A 29 9.62 -2.40 -8.73
N THR A 30 8.97 -1.49 -9.47
CA THR A 30 8.59 -1.72 -10.87
C THR A 30 9.83 -1.91 -11.77
N LEU A 31 10.82 -1.02 -11.66
CA LEU A 31 12.03 -1.10 -12.47
C LEU A 31 12.89 -2.33 -12.11
N PHE A 32 12.90 -2.72 -10.84
CA PHE A 32 13.57 -3.94 -10.40
C PHE A 32 12.96 -5.18 -11.03
N ALA A 33 11.63 -5.32 -11.04
CA ALA A 33 10.96 -6.43 -11.71
C ALA A 33 11.21 -6.45 -13.22
N ILE A 34 11.14 -5.28 -13.88
CA ILE A 34 11.48 -5.16 -15.31
C ILE A 34 12.92 -5.63 -15.56
N ARG A 35 13.86 -5.24 -14.71
CA ARG A 35 15.26 -5.65 -14.82
C ARG A 35 15.44 -7.15 -14.66
N GLU A 36 14.81 -7.78 -13.64
CA GLU A 36 14.86 -9.25 -13.47
C GLU A 36 14.32 -10.00 -14.69
N ILE A 37 13.19 -9.53 -15.24
CA ILE A 37 12.57 -10.13 -16.43
C ILE A 37 13.51 -10.03 -17.63
N ASN A 38 14.13 -8.87 -17.85
CA ASN A 38 15.02 -8.64 -18.97
C ASN A 38 16.34 -9.42 -18.83
N ASP A 39 16.93 -9.47 -17.62
CA ASP A 39 18.13 -10.24 -17.33
C ASP A 39 17.91 -11.77 -17.50
N ALA A 40 16.64 -12.23 -17.33
CA ALA A 40 16.22 -13.59 -17.61
C ALA A 40 15.91 -13.86 -19.11
N GLY A 41 16.18 -12.91 -20.00
CA GLY A 41 15.96 -13.04 -21.45
C GLY A 41 14.64 -12.43 -21.95
N GLY A 42 13.97 -11.63 -21.14
CA GLY A 42 12.74 -10.92 -21.50
C GLY A 42 11.49 -11.80 -21.55
N ILE A 43 10.52 -11.39 -22.33
CA ILE A 43 9.27 -12.12 -22.57
C ILE A 43 9.30 -12.62 -24.03
N HIS A 44 9.43 -13.91 -24.22
CA HIS A 44 9.64 -14.53 -25.55
C HIS A 44 10.83 -13.93 -26.32
N GLY A 45 11.92 -13.62 -25.61
CA GLY A 45 13.11 -13.00 -26.19
C GLY A 45 12.98 -11.50 -26.50
N ARG A 46 11.84 -10.88 -26.11
CA ARG A 46 11.59 -9.45 -26.28
C ARG A 46 11.84 -8.71 -24.97
N GLU A 47 12.54 -7.59 -25.07
CA GLU A 47 12.79 -6.72 -23.93
C GLU A 47 11.50 -6.02 -23.47
N LEU A 48 11.29 -5.95 -22.15
CA LEU A 48 10.24 -5.14 -21.52
C LEU A 48 10.79 -3.73 -21.27
N VAL A 49 10.21 -2.72 -21.90
CA VAL A 49 10.71 -1.33 -21.90
C VAL A 49 9.71 -0.40 -21.23
N PRO A 50 10.07 0.24 -20.09
CA PRO A 50 9.22 1.22 -19.45
C PRO A 50 9.22 2.56 -20.21
N VAL A 51 8.03 3.08 -20.52
CA VAL A 51 7.80 4.47 -20.94
C VAL A 51 7.37 5.25 -19.71
N TYR A 52 8.23 6.10 -19.22
CA TYR A 52 8.10 6.75 -17.93
C TYR A 52 7.84 8.25 -18.03
N TYR A 53 6.90 8.75 -17.22
CA TYR A 53 6.64 10.17 -17.03
C TYR A 53 6.50 10.51 -15.55
N ASP A 54 6.88 11.74 -15.15
CA ASP A 54 6.75 12.25 -13.79
C ASP A 54 5.51 13.15 -13.67
N PRO A 55 4.43 12.69 -13.02
CA PRO A 55 3.23 13.49 -12.86
C PRO A 55 3.22 14.40 -11.62
N GLN A 56 4.30 14.47 -10.85
CA GLN A 56 4.56 15.41 -9.74
C GLN A 56 3.44 15.45 -8.69
N SER A 57 2.88 14.31 -8.30
CA SER A 57 1.76 14.15 -7.36
C SER A 57 0.50 14.97 -7.73
N ASN A 58 0.36 15.36 -9.00
CA ASN A 58 -0.73 16.20 -9.49
C ASN A 58 -1.74 15.38 -10.31
N PRO A 59 -3.02 15.25 -9.88
CA PRO A 59 -4.02 14.44 -10.56
C PRO A 59 -4.25 14.81 -12.03
N GLN A 60 -4.20 16.11 -12.37
CA GLN A 60 -4.36 16.58 -13.74
C GLN A 60 -3.18 16.13 -14.62
N GLN A 61 -1.96 16.17 -14.09
CA GLN A 61 -0.77 15.66 -14.78
C GLN A 61 -0.86 14.13 -14.96
N PHE A 62 -1.29 13.38 -13.93
CA PHE A 62 -1.53 11.95 -14.08
C PHE A 62 -2.48 11.65 -15.25
N ARG A 63 -3.61 12.36 -15.34
CA ARG A 63 -4.56 12.21 -16.45
C ARG A 63 -3.95 12.55 -17.81
N SER A 64 -3.26 13.67 -17.90
CA SER A 64 -2.62 14.13 -19.14
C SER A 64 -1.56 13.15 -19.63
N LEU A 65 -0.68 12.71 -18.72
CA LEU A 65 0.40 11.78 -19.04
C LEU A 65 -0.09 10.36 -19.33
N ALA A 66 -1.14 9.89 -18.64
CA ALA A 66 -1.82 8.65 -19.01
C ALA A 66 -2.41 8.72 -20.43
N THR A 67 -3.01 9.86 -20.79
CA THR A 67 -3.52 10.08 -22.15
C THR A 67 -2.39 10.01 -23.18
N ARG A 68 -1.25 10.65 -22.90
CA ARG A 68 -0.05 10.61 -23.74
C ARG A 68 0.50 9.19 -23.90
N LEU A 69 0.66 8.44 -22.80
CA LEU A 69 1.09 7.04 -22.85
C LEU A 69 0.23 6.21 -23.80
N VAL A 70 -1.09 6.38 -23.72
CA VAL A 70 -2.04 5.61 -24.54
C VAL A 70 -2.06 6.11 -25.98
N GLN A 71 -2.11 7.43 -26.21
CA GLN A 71 -2.34 7.99 -27.55
C GLN A 71 -1.06 8.14 -28.36
N ASP A 72 0.02 8.60 -27.75
CA ASP A 72 1.25 8.91 -28.46
C ASP A 72 2.23 7.74 -28.41
N ASP A 73 2.48 7.18 -27.22
CA ASP A 73 3.44 6.08 -27.01
C ASP A 73 2.86 4.70 -27.33
N LYS A 74 1.51 4.60 -27.48
CA LYS A 74 0.76 3.37 -27.84
C LYS A 74 0.96 2.23 -26.83
N VAL A 75 1.04 2.53 -25.54
CA VAL A 75 1.07 1.50 -24.52
C VAL A 75 -0.33 0.98 -24.21
N ASN A 76 -0.44 -0.33 -23.96
CA ASN A 76 -1.69 -1.00 -23.62
C ASN A 76 -1.82 -1.22 -22.11
N VAL A 77 -0.70 -1.25 -21.38
CA VAL A 77 -0.64 -1.52 -19.94
C VAL A 77 0.13 -0.41 -19.24
N ILE A 78 -0.42 0.10 -18.13
CA ILE A 78 0.17 1.12 -17.28
C ILE A 78 0.35 0.55 -15.87
N PHE A 79 1.53 0.72 -15.28
CA PHE A 79 1.82 0.51 -13.87
C PHE A 79 1.87 1.86 -13.18
N GLY A 80 1.03 2.10 -12.16
CA GLY A 80 1.08 3.42 -11.57
C GLY A 80 -0.04 3.77 -10.61
N CYS A 81 0.00 5.03 -10.24
CA CYS A 81 -0.84 5.72 -9.29
C CYS A 81 -0.56 5.35 -7.83
N TYR A 82 -0.58 6.37 -6.98
CA TYR A 82 -0.49 6.20 -5.53
C TYR A 82 -1.73 6.74 -4.83
N MET A 83 -1.99 8.04 -4.87
CA MET A 83 -3.18 8.61 -4.25
C MET A 83 -4.46 8.17 -4.97
N SER A 84 -5.54 7.97 -4.21
CA SER A 84 -6.86 7.67 -4.81
C SER A 84 -7.33 8.77 -5.77
N SER A 85 -6.97 10.02 -5.51
CA SER A 85 -7.23 11.15 -6.44
C SER A 85 -6.51 10.99 -7.77
N THR A 86 -5.27 10.47 -7.78
CA THR A 86 -4.50 10.24 -9.02
C THR A 86 -5.03 9.03 -9.78
N ARG A 87 -5.39 7.93 -9.08
CA ARG A 87 -6.06 6.77 -9.71
C ARG A 87 -7.38 7.17 -10.36
N LYS A 88 -8.23 7.90 -9.64
CA LYS A 88 -9.53 8.40 -10.16
C LYS A 88 -9.36 9.35 -11.36
N ALA A 89 -8.25 10.06 -11.47
CA ALA A 89 -7.95 10.89 -12.63
C ALA A 89 -7.52 10.07 -13.86
N VAL A 90 -6.83 8.94 -13.66
CA VAL A 90 -6.38 8.03 -14.74
C VAL A 90 -7.49 7.07 -15.18
N LEU A 91 -8.37 6.66 -14.27
CA LEU A 91 -9.43 5.69 -14.54
C LEU A 91 -10.25 5.98 -15.81
N PRO A 92 -10.79 7.20 -16.05
CA PRO A 92 -11.54 7.49 -17.28
C PRO A 92 -10.70 7.37 -18.56
N VAL A 93 -9.37 7.50 -18.45
CA VAL A 93 -8.46 7.35 -19.60
C VAL A 93 -8.37 5.89 -20.00
N VAL A 94 -8.04 5.00 -19.03
CA VAL A 94 -7.88 3.57 -19.31
C VAL A 94 -9.20 2.93 -19.75
N GLU A 95 -10.33 3.32 -19.18
CA GLU A 95 -11.67 2.85 -19.61
C GLU A 95 -12.01 3.30 -21.04
N ARG A 96 -11.82 4.59 -21.35
CA ARG A 96 -12.13 5.13 -22.68
C ARG A 96 -11.35 4.44 -23.79
N TRP A 97 -10.09 4.08 -23.52
CA TRP A 97 -9.18 3.52 -24.52
C TRP A 97 -9.02 2.01 -24.42
N ASN A 98 -9.80 1.36 -23.56
CA ASN A 98 -9.74 -0.07 -23.27
C ASN A 98 -8.28 -0.52 -22.97
N ARG A 99 -7.66 0.13 -21.99
CA ARG A 99 -6.30 -0.15 -21.52
C ARG A 99 -6.34 -0.70 -20.12
N LEU A 100 -5.26 -1.33 -19.67
CA LEU A 100 -5.18 -1.94 -18.36
C LEU A 100 -4.25 -1.13 -17.45
N LEU A 101 -4.75 -0.74 -16.27
CA LEU A 101 -3.96 -0.14 -15.19
C LEU A 101 -3.73 -1.17 -14.09
N PHE A 102 -2.48 -1.43 -13.76
CA PHE A 102 -2.11 -2.11 -12.53
C PHE A 102 -1.83 -1.06 -11.44
N CYS A 103 -2.62 -1.08 -10.38
CA CYS A 103 -2.57 -0.12 -9.28
C CYS A 103 -2.07 -0.80 -8.00
N PRO A 104 -0.80 -0.54 -7.60
CA PRO A 104 -0.17 -1.26 -6.49
C PRO A 104 -0.42 -0.68 -5.11
N THR A 105 -1.24 0.36 -5.01
CA THR A 105 -1.48 1.06 -3.75
C THR A 105 -2.67 0.47 -3.01
N MET A 106 -2.55 0.33 -1.68
CA MET A 106 -3.72 0.12 -0.85
C MET A 106 -4.70 1.28 -1.01
N TYR A 107 -5.98 1.01 -0.84
CA TYR A 107 -6.98 2.05 -1.05
C TYR A 107 -8.22 1.85 -0.15
N GLU A 108 -9.11 2.83 -0.19
CA GLU A 108 -10.31 2.89 0.64
C GLU A 108 -11.44 1.93 0.27
N GLY A 109 -11.31 1.18 -0.83
CA GLY A 109 -12.40 0.36 -1.36
C GLY A 109 -13.45 1.15 -2.12
N PHE A 110 -14.64 0.58 -2.25
CA PHE A 110 -15.83 1.19 -2.87
C PHE A 110 -15.63 1.67 -4.31
N GLU A 111 -14.71 1.03 -5.02
CA GLU A 111 -14.45 1.25 -6.44
C GLU A 111 -14.15 -0.08 -7.11
N PHE A 112 -14.68 -0.25 -8.31
CA PHE A 112 -14.36 -1.34 -9.20
C PHE A 112 -14.34 -0.84 -10.65
N SER A 113 -13.35 -1.28 -11.42
CA SER A 113 -13.30 -1.10 -12.86
C SER A 113 -12.72 -2.35 -13.51
N ASN A 114 -13.29 -2.75 -14.63
CA ASN A 114 -12.73 -3.83 -15.44
C ASN A 114 -11.33 -3.51 -15.98
N ASN A 115 -10.97 -2.23 -16.06
CA ASN A 115 -9.71 -1.75 -16.60
C ASN A 115 -8.63 -1.53 -15.52
N ILE A 116 -8.89 -1.93 -14.27
CA ILE A 116 -7.90 -1.85 -13.18
C ILE A 116 -7.67 -3.23 -12.55
N ILE A 117 -6.42 -3.57 -12.36
CA ILE A 117 -5.98 -4.66 -11.48
C ILE A 117 -5.46 -4.03 -10.19
N TYR A 118 -6.16 -4.28 -9.09
CA TYR A 118 -5.85 -3.73 -7.77
C TYR A 118 -4.89 -4.68 -7.04
N THR A 119 -3.62 -4.33 -7.03
CA THR A 119 -2.57 -5.15 -6.44
C THR A 119 -2.17 -4.70 -5.03
N GLY A 120 -2.67 -3.56 -4.57
CA GLY A 120 -2.57 -3.13 -3.17
C GLY A 120 -3.73 -3.62 -2.30
N GLY A 121 -3.59 -3.46 -0.98
CA GLY A 121 -4.56 -3.98 -0.01
C GLY A 121 -5.90 -3.26 -0.02
N ALA A 122 -7.00 -4.03 0.07
CA ALA A 122 -8.36 -3.55 0.29
C ALA A 122 -8.64 -3.35 1.80
N PRO A 123 -9.72 -2.65 2.19
CA PRO A 123 -10.00 -2.32 3.59
C PRO A 123 -10.06 -3.53 4.54
N ASN A 124 -10.62 -4.66 4.11
CA ASN A 124 -10.65 -5.87 4.92
C ASN A 124 -9.27 -6.52 5.08
N GLN A 125 -8.31 -6.19 4.22
CA GLN A 125 -6.93 -6.67 4.28
C GLN A 125 -6.01 -5.74 5.09
N ASN A 126 -6.50 -4.62 5.61
CA ASN A 126 -5.72 -3.69 6.43
C ASN A 126 -6.53 -3.13 7.61
N SER A 127 -7.52 -2.28 7.39
CA SER A 127 -8.25 -1.56 8.43
C SER A 127 -8.98 -2.48 9.40
N ALA A 128 -9.60 -3.56 8.90
CA ALA A 128 -10.35 -4.49 9.73
C ALA A 128 -9.44 -5.20 10.73
N LEU A 129 -8.32 -5.74 10.25
CA LEU A 129 -7.37 -6.46 11.09
C LEU A 129 -6.68 -5.53 12.10
N LEU A 130 -6.36 -4.30 11.68
CA LEU A 130 -5.77 -3.31 12.58
C LEU A 130 -6.76 -2.88 13.66
N ALA A 131 -8.02 -2.66 13.32
CA ALA A 131 -9.06 -2.32 14.29
C ALA A 131 -9.25 -3.42 15.33
N ASP A 132 -9.28 -4.69 14.89
CA ASP A 132 -9.39 -5.85 15.77
C ASP A 132 -8.21 -5.95 16.72
N TYR A 133 -7.00 -5.95 16.18
CA TYR A 133 -5.77 -6.09 16.96
C TYR A 133 -5.62 -4.95 18.00
N MET A 134 -5.79 -3.70 17.57
CA MET A 134 -5.61 -2.54 18.43
C MET A 134 -6.68 -2.46 19.53
N SER A 135 -7.94 -2.72 19.17
CA SER A 135 -9.05 -2.69 20.12
C SER A 135 -8.93 -3.78 21.20
N THR A 136 -8.42 -4.95 20.82
CA THR A 136 -8.22 -6.07 21.77
C THR A 136 -7.07 -5.77 22.73
N ARG A 137 -6.00 -5.11 22.25
CA ARG A 137 -4.77 -4.92 23.04
C ARG A 137 -4.75 -3.64 23.87
N PHE A 138 -5.32 -2.55 23.35
CA PHE A 138 -5.24 -1.22 23.98
C PHE A 138 -6.59 -0.69 24.44
N GLY A 139 -7.68 -1.20 23.90
CA GLY A 139 -9.02 -0.68 24.10
C GLY A 139 -9.57 -0.03 22.82
N ALA A 140 -10.88 0.25 22.80
CA ALA A 140 -11.60 0.59 21.59
C ALA A 140 -11.97 2.07 21.47
N ARG A 141 -11.31 2.96 22.17
CA ARG A 141 -11.50 4.43 22.07
C ARG A 141 -10.45 5.01 21.13
N VAL A 142 -10.84 5.30 19.89
CA VAL A 142 -9.92 5.73 18.85
C VAL A 142 -10.01 7.23 18.55
N TYR A 143 -8.86 7.88 18.37
CA TYR A 143 -8.74 9.21 17.78
C TYR A 143 -8.24 9.05 16.33
N LEU A 144 -9.00 9.59 15.37
CA LEU A 144 -8.70 9.48 13.93
C LEU A 144 -7.99 10.73 13.44
N ILE A 145 -6.88 10.56 12.72
CA ILE A 145 -6.17 11.65 12.07
C ILE A 145 -5.76 11.24 10.66
N GLY A 146 -6.03 12.12 9.68
CA GLY A 146 -5.72 11.85 8.28
C GLY A 146 -5.29 13.07 7.51
N SER A 147 -4.69 12.86 6.35
CA SER A 147 -4.47 13.92 5.37
C SER A 147 -5.80 14.32 4.72
N ASP A 148 -5.90 15.59 4.30
CA ASP A 148 -7.15 16.16 3.76
C ASP A 148 -7.35 15.78 2.28
N TYR A 149 -7.78 14.53 2.02
CA TYR A 149 -8.25 14.04 0.71
C TYR A 149 -9.06 12.75 0.87
N ILE A 150 -9.59 12.17 -0.23
CA ILE A 150 -10.60 11.12 -0.21
C ILE A 150 -10.20 9.86 0.58
N PHE A 151 -8.97 9.33 0.41
CA PHE A 151 -8.53 8.08 1.05
C PHE A 151 -8.58 8.17 2.60
N PRO A 152 -8.03 9.21 3.27
CA PRO A 152 -8.15 9.35 4.72
C PRO A 152 -9.59 9.48 5.23
N TYR A 153 -10.44 10.22 4.52
CA TYR A 153 -11.85 10.36 4.91
C TYR A 153 -12.56 9.01 4.95
N GLU A 154 -12.44 8.23 3.89
CA GLU A 154 -13.10 6.93 3.80
C GLU A 154 -12.45 5.89 4.72
N SER A 155 -11.12 5.86 4.82
CA SER A 155 -10.43 4.93 5.72
C SER A 155 -10.73 5.21 7.19
N ASN A 156 -10.83 6.49 7.59
CA ASN A 156 -11.22 6.89 8.94
C ASN A 156 -12.68 6.51 9.23
N ARG A 157 -13.58 6.70 8.26
CA ARG A 157 -14.98 6.25 8.37
C ARG A 157 -15.04 4.73 8.60
N ILE A 158 -14.33 3.95 7.78
CA ILE A 158 -14.26 2.50 7.89
C ILE A 158 -13.69 2.08 9.26
N MET A 159 -12.59 2.70 9.71
CA MET A 159 -12.02 2.43 11.04
C MET A 159 -13.01 2.76 12.14
N SER A 160 -13.74 3.88 12.04
CA SER A 160 -14.79 4.25 13.00
C SER A 160 -15.90 3.20 13.08
N ASP A 161 -16.33 2.67 11.92
CA ASP A 161 -17.35 1.62 11.86
C ASP A 161 -16.85 0.34 12.55
N PHE A 162 -15.65 -0.11 12.24
CA PHE A 162 -15.05 -1.30 12.85
C PHE A 162 -14.88 -1.17 14.37
N VAL A 163 -14.40 -0.03 14.84
CA VAL A 163 -14.24 0.21 16.27
C VAL A 163 -15.59 0.29 16.99
N HIS A 164 -16.63 0.88 16.36
CA HIS A 164 -17.94 1.00 16.96
C HIS A 164 -18.60 -0.37 17.25
N HIS A 165 -18.29 -1.40 16.47
CA HIS A 165 -18.77 -2.77 16.71
C HIS A 165 -18.07 -3.48 17.88
N ARG A 166 -17.02 -2.89 18.47
CA ARG A 166 -16.36 -3.44 19.65
C ARG A 166 -17.01 -2.95 20.94
N GLN A 167 -16.96 -3.79 21.99
CA GLN A 167 -17.50 -3.42 23.30
C GLN A 167 -16.77 -2.16 23.83
N GLY A 168 -17.53 -1.11 24.13
CA GLY A 168 -17.01 0.18 24.56
C GLY A 168 -16.35 1.02 23.43
N GLY A 169 -16.47 0.57 22.18
CA GLY A 169 -15.87 1.21 21.03
C GLY A 169 -16.45 2.59 20.75
N ALA A 170 -15.57 3.57 20.57
CA ALA A 170 -15.95 4.94 20.29
C ALA A 170 -14.90 5.71 19.49
N LYS A 171 -15.33 6.41 18.47
CA LYS A 171 -14.55 7.49 17.87
C LYS A 171 -14.58 8.71 18.82
N VAL A 172 -13.48 8.97 19.51
CA VAL A 172 -13.42 10.08 20.49
C VAL A 172 -12.99 11.41 19.86
N GLY A 173 -12.39 11.37 18.68
CA GLY A 173 -12.01 12.56 17.92
C GLY A 173 -11.64 12.23 16.49
N GLU A 174 -11.67 13.28 15.65
CA GLU A 174 -11.31 13.16 14.24
C GLU A 174 -10.79 14.50 13.74
N ARG A 175 -9.66 14.47 13.03
CA ARG A 175 -9.04 15.65 12.42
C ARG A 175 -8.41 15.32 11.09
N TYR A 176 -8.45 16.29 10.18
CA TYR A 176 -7.79 16.23 8.89
C TYR A 176 -6.79 17.37 8.76
N VAL A 177 -5.64 17.09 8.17
CA VAL A 177 -4.53 18.01 8.02
C VAL A 177 -4.17 18.12 6.54
N HIS A 178 -4.10 19.36 6.04
CA HIS A 178 -3.73 19.59 4.65
C HIS A 178 -2.35 19.02 4.34
N LEU A 179 -2.15 18.48 3.12
CA LEU A 179 -0.89 17.87 2.69
C LEU A 179 0.34 18.80 2.80
N ASP A 180 0.10 20.11 2.66
CA ASP A 180 1.13 21.15 2.79
C ASP A 180 1.17 21.85 4.15
N ALA A 181 0.48 21.28 5.17
CA ALA A 181 0.43 21.87 6.49
C ALA A 181 1.81 22.03 7.11
N LYS A 182 1.90 23.02 8.03
CA LYS A 182 3.09 23.26 8.85
C LYS A 182 2.95 22.53 10.20
N GLU A 183 4.04 22.37 10.91
CA GLU A 183 4.12 21.71 12.23
C GLU A 183 3.12 22.32 13.24
N SER A 184 2.88 23.64 13.18
CA SER A 184 1.93 24.33 14.06
C SER A 184 0.49 23.82 13.98
N ALA A 185 0.11 23.15 12.88
CA ALA A 185 -1.22 22.55 12.73
C ALA A 185 -1.47 21.41 13.74
N PHE A 186 -0.43 20.76 14.22
CA PHE A 186 -0.55 19.63 15.14
C PHE A 186 -0.71 20.03 16.60
N THR A 187 -0.30 21.24 17.00
CA THR A 187 -0.42 21.70 18.40
C THR A 187 -1.85 21.62 18.95
N PRO A 188 -2.89 22.13 18.29
CA PRO A 188 -4.27 22.01 18.78
C PRO A 188 -4.76 20.55 18.77
N ILE A 189 -4.27 19.72 17.84
CA ILE A 189 -4.62 18.30 17.75
C ILE A 189 -4.08 17.56 18.97
N MET A 190 -2.82 17.76 19.33
CA MET A 190 -2.22 17.12 20.52
C MET A 190 -2.93 17.54 21.80
N LYS A 191 -3.37 18.80 21.92
CA LYS A 191 -4.20 19.24 23.06
C LYS A 191 -5.55 18.53 23.12
N ASP A 192 -6.21 18.32 21.97
CA ASP A 192 -7.48 17.62 21.86
C ASP A 192 -7.32 16.13 22.22
N ILE A 193 -6.28 15.47 21.71
CA ILE A 193 -5.93 14.09 22.05
C ILE A 193 -5.70 13.93 23.56
N LYS A 194 -4.91 14.84 24.16
CA LYS A 194 -4.64 14.84 25.61
C LYS A 194 -5.90 14.98 26.46
N ALA A 195 -6.86 15.80 26.01
CA ALA A 195 -8.13 16.00 26.70
C ALA A 195 -9.07 14.78 26.57
N LYS A 196 -9.04 14.09 25.44
CA LYS A 196 -9.97 12.99 25.12
C LYS A 196 -9.46 11.63 25.57
N GLN A 197 -8.15 11.49 25.78
CA GLN A 197 -7.50 10.26 26.24
C GLN A 197 -7.98 9.03 25.46
N PRO A 198 -7.71 8.92 24.15
CA PRO A 198 -7.99 7.71 23.40
C PRO A 198 -7.08 6.56 23.85
N ASP A 199 -7.48 5.33 23.52
CA ASP A 199 -6.65 4.14 23.75
C ASP A 199 -5.56 4.02 22.67
N PHE A 200 -5.86 4.47 21.45
CA PHE A 200 -4.87 4.59 20.37
C PHE A 200 -5.26 5.70 19.38
N ILE A 201 -4.28 6.12 18.59
CA ILE A 201 -4.46 7.07 17.50
C ILE A 201 -4.39 6.30 16.18
N PHE A 202 -5.44 6.35 15.35
CA PHE A 202 -5.39 5.82 13.99
C PHE A 202 -4.95 6.88 13.01
N SER A 203 -3.91 6.58 12.23
CA SER A 203 -3.30 7.53 11.29
C SER A 203 -3.41 7.05 9.83
N THR A 204 -3.96 7.93 9.01
CA THR A 204 -3.96 7.86 7.54
C THR A 204 -3.24 9.06 6.93
N MET A 205 -2.25 9.56 7.67
CA MET A 205 -1.38 10.64 7.20
C MET A 205 -0.43 10.14 6.11
N VAL A 206 -0.15 10.96 5.10
CA VAL A 206 0.77 10.66 4.01
C VAL A 206 1.76 11.80 3.76
N GLY A 207 2.91 11.48 3.17
CA GLY A 207 3.96 12.43 2.83
C GLY A 207 4.62 13.07 4.06
N LYS A 208 5.17 14.28 3.90
CA LYS A 208 5.94 14.98 4.95
C LYS A 208 5.18 15.21 6.25
N THR A 209 3.85 15.27 6.21
CA THR A 209 3.01 15.50 7.40
C THR A 209 2.94 14.28 8.31
N THR A 210 3.28 13.10 7.82
CA THR A 210 3.42 11.88 8.64
C THR A 210 4.49 12.09 9.71
N ARG A 211 5.71 12.47 9.33
CA ARG A 211 6.79 12.73 10.28
C ARG A 211 6.41 13.83 11.29
N MET A 212 5.71 14.89 10.84
CA MET A 212 5.27 15.99 11.73
C MET A 212 4.29 15.51 12.80
N LEU A 213 3.39 14.56 12.47
CA LEU A 213 2.50 13.95 13.45
C LEU A 213 3.30 13.21 14.54
N TYR A 214 4.24 12.35 14.15
CA TYR A 214 5.05 11.58 15.10
C TYR A 214 5.94 12.49 15.96
N GLN A 215 6.49 13.57 15.38
CA GLN A 215 7.24 14.57 16.15
C GLN A 215 6.33 15.27 17.18
N ALA A 216 5.16 15.73 16.77
CA ALA A 216 4.21 16.39 17.66
C ALA A 216 3.71 15.44 18.78
N TYR A 217 3.51 14.17 18.47
CA TYR A 217 3.18 13.13 19.45
C TYR A 217 4.28 12.99 20.51
N ALA A 218 5.54 12.87 20.08
CA ALA A 218 6.71 12.76 20.96
C ALA A 218 6.90 14.03 21.83
N ASP A 219 6.74 15.21 21.23
CA ASP A 219 6.87 16.50 21.93
C ASP A 219 5.74 16.72 22.97
N ALA A 220 4.56 16.12 22.72
CA ALA A 220 3.46 16.12 23.71
C ALA A 220 3.69 15.19 24.90
N GLY A 221 4.75 14.36 24.86
CA GLY A 221 5.13 13.44 25.92
C GLY A 221 4.22 12.21 26.02
N PHE A 222 3.59 11.80 24.91
CA PHE A 222 2.79 10.58 24.86
C PHE A 222 3.68 9.33 24.83
N ASP A 223 3.17 8.25 25.41
CA ASP A 223 3.88 6.96 25.53
C ASP A 223 3.27 5.93 24.54
N PRO A 224 4.05 5.44 23.55
CA PRO A 224 3.55 4.46 22.60
C PRO A 224 3.18 3.10 23.22
N LYS A 225 3.64 2.81 24.45
CA LYS A 225 3.22 1.61 25.19
C LYS A 225 1.78 1.72 25.73
N LYS A 226 1.27 2.95 25.88
CA LYS A 226 -0.07 3.22 26.44
C LYS A 226 -1.07 3.71 25.41
N MET A 227 -0.62 4.51 24.45
CA MET A 227 -1.47 5.15 23.44
C MET A 227 -0.71 5.22 22.11
N PRO A 228 -0.45 4.10 21.45
CA PRO A 228 0.31 4.11 20.20
C PRO A 228 -0.40 4.80 19.05
N ILE A 229 0.38 5.20 18.05
CA ILE A 229 -0.14 5.47 16.70
C ILE A 229 -0.21 4.13 15.96
N ALA A 230 -1.39 3.84 15.40
CA ALA A 230 -1.64 2.72 14.50
C ALA A 230 -1.92 3.25 13.10
N SER A 231 -1.11 2.88 12.11
CA SER A 231 -1.13 3.48 10.78
C SER A 231 -1.46 2.47 9.68
N LEU A 232 -1.96 2.97 8.56
CA LEU A 232 -1.98 2.22 7.29
C LEU A 232 -0.84 2.64 6.37
N CYS A 233 -0.29 3.85 6.55
CA CYS A 233 0.61 4.48 5.59
C CYS A 233 2.06 4.61 6.09
N THR A 234 2.35 4.24 7.35
CA THR A 234 3.72 4.30 7.88
C THR A 234 4.43 2.98 7.59
N SER A 235 5.36 3.02 6.66
CA SER A 235 6.15 1.88 6.21
C SER A 235 7.63 2.04 6.60
N GLU A 236 8.48 1.11 6.17
CA GLU A 236 9.93 1.18 6.35
C GLU A 236 10.54 2.48 5.82
N GLU A 237 9.96 3.03 4.75
CA GLU A 237 10.45 4.27 4.16
C GLU A 237 10.17 5.48 5.06
N GLU A 238 8.96 5.58 5.63
CA GLU A 238 8.60 6.63 6.59
C GLU A 238 9.38 6.47 7.91
N VAL A 239 9.58 5.24 8.38
CA VAL A 239 10.39 4.94 9.58
C VAL A 239 11.83 5.38 9.38
N SER A 240 12.42 5.08 8.22
CA SER A 240 13.78 5.51 7.85
C SER A 240 13.90 7.03 7.82
N GLU A 241 12.87 7.75 7.32
CA GLU A 241 12.87 9.21 7.27
C GLU A 241 12.76 9.86 8.65
N MET A 242 11.82 9.38 9.47
CA MET A 242 11.58 10.02 10.77
C MET A 242 12.58 9.61 11.85
N GLY A 243 13.24 8.47 11.67
CA GLY A 243 14.18 7.87 12.60
C GLY A 243 13.53 7.13 13.76
N ILE A 244 14.32 6.23 14.36
CA ILE A 244 13.89 5.27 15.40
C ILE A 244 13.24 5.98 16.59
N ARG A 245 13.82 7.09 17.04
CA ARG A 245 13.32 7.86 18.21
C ARG A 245 11.83 8.24 18.10
N LEU A 246 11.34 8.50 16.89
CA LEU A 246 9.95 8.87 16.66
C LEU A 246 9.07 7.67 16.33
N ALA A 247 9.64 6.65 15.71
CA ALA A 247 8.89 5.55 15.13
C ALA A 247 8.71 4.35 16.08
N GLU A 248 9.65 4.11 17.01
CA GLU A 248 9.67 2.94 17.87
C GLU A 248 8.38 2.80 18.69
N GLY A 249 7.85 1.58 18.75
CA GLY A 249 6.66 1.23 19.54
C GLY A 249 5.32 1.51 18.84
N HIS A 250 5.31 2.13 17.66
CA HIS A 250 4.11 2.38 16.87
C HIS A 250 3.80 1.22 15.93
N TYR A 251 2.54 1.13 15.47
CA TYR A 251 1.99 -0.01 14.75
C TYR A 251 1.59 0.33 13.32
N THR A 252 1.72 -0.65 12.44
CA THR A 252 1.22 -0.57 11.06
C THR A 252 0.56 -1.87 10.64
N ALA A 253 -0.57 -1.77 9.94
CA ALA A 253 -1.10 -2.89 9.16
C ALA A 253 -0.57 -2.82 7.73
N GLY A 254 0.04 -3.90 7.28
CA GLY A 254 0.57 -4.00 5.92
C GLY A 254 0.51 -5.43 5.40
N THR A 255 0.53 -5.58 4.10
CA THR A 255 0.58 -6.90 3.46
C THR A 255 2.00 -7.44 3.36
N TYR A 256 2.97 -6.56 3.41
CA TYR A 256 4.39 -6.87 3.36
C TYR A 256 5.16 -6.01 4.36
N PHE A 257 6.15 -6.62 4.99
CA PHE A 257 7.23 -5.97 5.74
C PHE A 257 8.58 -6.54 5.28
N GLN A 258 9.60 -5.70 5.19
CA GLN A 258 10.94 -6.12 4.80
C GLN A 258 11.51 -7.22 5.71
N SER A 259 11.05 -7.27 6.95
CA SER A 259 11.44 -8.24 7.97
C SER A 259 10.80 -9.62 7.83
N ILE A 260 9.98 -9.88 6.82
CA ILE A 260 9.41 -11.21 6.57
C ILE A 260 10.53 -12.25 6.43
N ASP A 261 10.54 -13.26 7.33
CA ASP A 261 11.58 -14.27 7.37
C ASP A 261 11.26 -15.48 6.48
N THR A 262 11.29 -15.26 5.16
CA THR A 262 11.22 -16.31 4.14
C THR A 262 12.45 -16.24 3.24
N GLN A 263 12.88 -17.39 2.69
CA GLN A 263 14.01 -17.42 1.75
C GLN A 263 13.71 -16.53 0.53
N ARG A 264 12.48 -16.60 0.00
CA ARG A 264 12.04 -15.79 -1.14
C ARG A 264 12.21 -14.30 -0.88
N ASN A 265 11.80 -13.80 0.30
CA ASN A 265 11.96 -12.41 0.66
C ASN A 265 13.43 -12.01 0.82
N ARG A 266 14.21 -12.82 1.54
CA ARG A 266 15.64 -12.54 1.74
C ARG A 266 16.40 -12.42 0.42
N ASP A 267 16.18 -13.35 -0.50
CA ASP A 267 16.82 -13.35 -1.82
C ASP A 267 16.41 -12.13 -2.65
N CYS A 268 15.11 -11.81 -2.64
CA CYS A 268 14.55 -10.67 -3.36
C CYS A 268 15.13 -9.35 -2.87
N VAL A 269 15.14 -9.11 -1.54
CA VAL A 269 15.70 -7.90 -0.93
C VAL A 269 17.22 -7.81 -1.15
N ALA A 270 17.95 -8.92 -1.04
CA ALA A 270 19.39 -8.95 -1.28
C ALA A 270 19.72 -8.59 -2.73
N LEU A 271 18.99 -9.15 -3.69
CA LEU A 271 19.18 -8.83 -5.12
C LEU A 271 18.81 -7.37 -5.41
N PHE A 272 17.68 -6.88 -4.88
CA PHE A 272 17.30 -5.49 -5.01
C PHE A 272 18.40 -4.54 -4.52
N ARG A 273 18.91 -4.75 -3.30
CA ARG A 273 19.98 -3.94 -2.72
C ARG A 273 21.28 -3.99 -3.54
N LYS A 274 21.62 -5.15 -4.09
CA LYS A 274 22.77 -5.32 -4.98
C LYS A 274 22.66 -4.47 -6.25
N LEU A 275 21.46 -4.34 -6.82
CA LEU A 275 21.23 -3.67 -8.11
C LEU A 275 20.87 -2.18 -7.97
N PHE A 276 20.15 -1.82 -6.89
CA PHE A 276 19.58 -0.48 -6.69
C PHE A 276 20.15 0.26 -5.47
N GLY A 277 21.01 -0.39 -4.67
CA GLY A 277 21.58 0.22 -3.46
C GLY A 277 20.64 0.16 -2.25
N ASN A 278 20.98 0.91 -1.20
CA ASN A 278 20.29 0.89 0.09
C ASN A 278 19.45 2.16 0.37
N GLU A 279 19.39 3.09 -0.58
CA GLU A 279 18.68 4.37 -0.42
C GLU A 279 17.17 4.18 -0.29
N VAL A 280 16.62 3.22 -1.04
CA VAL A 280 15.19 2.88 -1.05
C VAL A 280 14.94 1.70 -0.12
N GLN A 281 13.99 1.87 0.80
CA GLN A 281 13.59 0.77 1.69
C GLN A 281 12.46 -0.05 1.06
N PRO A 282 12.67 -1.36 0.82
CA PRO A 282 11.57 -2.26 0.46
C PRO A 282 10.45 -2.18 1.48
N ASN A 283 9.23 -1.96 1.01
CA ASN A 283 8.03 -1.79 1.80
C ASN A 283 6.81 -2.35 1.05
N MET A 284 5.62 -2.30 1.64
CA MET A 284 4.42 -2.87 1.01
C MET A 284 4.08 -2.28 -0.37
N SER A 285 4.37 -1.01 -0.59
CA SER A 285 4.14 -0.34 -1.89
C SER A 285 5.19 -0.74 -2.94
N TRP A 286 6.45 -0.88 -2.51
CA TRP A 286 7.52 -1.42 -3.34
C TRP A 286 7.21 -2.86 -3.78
N GLU A 287 6.80 -3.71 -2.84
CA GLU A 287 6.53 -5.13 -3.10
C GLU A 287 5.33 -5.33 -4.03
N SER A 288 4.25 -4.58 -3.81
CA SER A 288 3.09 -4.61 -4.72
C SER A 288 3.45 -4.14 -6.13
N SER A 289 4.31 -3.12 -6.23
CA SER A 289 4.81 -2.61 -7.51
C SER A 289 5.76 -3.58 -8.20
N TYR A 290 6.47 -4.40 -7.44
CA TYR A 290 7.35 -5.44 -7.95
C TYR A 290 6.54 -6.61 -8.51
N TYR A 291 5.66 -7.23 -7.71
CA TYR A 291 5.02 -8.46 -8.15
C TYR A 291 3.99 -8.24 -9.27
N GLN A 292 3.35 -7.07 -9.35
CA GLN A 292 2.39 -6.79 -10.43
C GLN A 292 3.02 -6.87 -11.83
N VAL A 293 4.31 -6.52 -11.97
CA VAL A 293 5.02 -6.62 -13.24
C VAL A 293 5.27 -8.08 -13.61
N HIS A 294 5.60 -8.93 -12.63
CA HIS A 294 5.74 -10.37 -12.86
C HIS A 294 4.40 -11.02 -13.22
N VAL A 295 3.30 -10.64 -12.55
CA VAL A 295 1.94 -11.08 -12.91
C VAL A 295 1.63 -10.74 -14.37
N PHE A 296 1.92 -9.50 -14.78
CA PHE A 296 1.77 -9.07 -16.17
C PHE A 296 2.64 -9.91 -17.12
N ALA A 297 3.92 -10.08 -16.80
CA ALA A 297 4.86 -10.79 -17.65
C ALA A 297 4.46 -12.27 -17.85
N ASP A 298 4.01 -12.93 -16.79
CA ASP A 298 3.53 -14.30 -16.85
C ASP A 298 2.22 -14.43 -17.66
N ALA A 299 1.30 -13.47 -17.48
CA ALA A 299 0.08 -13.38 -18.27
C ALA A 299 0.39 -13.15 -19.76
N PHE A 300 1.33 -12.23 -20.06
CA PHE A 300 1.75 -11.96 -21.44
C PHE A 300 2.41 -13.17 -22.11
N ARG A 301 3.20 -13.96 -21.37
CA ARG A 301 3.82 -15.19 -21.93
C ARG A 301 2.77 -16.18 -22.44
N GLU A 302 1.63 -16.27 -21.77
CA GLU A 302 0.54 -17.15 -22.19
C GLU A 302 -0.36 -16.51 -23.26
N ALA A 303 -0.66 -15.22 -23.12
CA ALA A 303 -1.55 -14.48 -24.03
C ALA A 303 -0.89 -14.19 -25.39
N GLY A 304 0.43 -13.97 -25.41
CA GLY A 304 1.19 -13.53 -26.59
C GLY A 304 0.90 -12.10 -27.04
N SER A 305 0.09 -11.35 -26.27
CA SER A 305 -0.35 -9.99 -26.58
C SER A 305 -0.63 -9.19 -25.29
N ASP A 306 -0.45 -7.88 -25.35
CA ASP A 306 -0.86 -6.92 -24.31
C ASP A 306 -2.18 -6.20 -24.61
N GLU A 307 -2.88 -6.59 -25.68
CA GLU A 307 -4.22 -6.11 -25.96
C GLU A 307 -5.19 -6.55 -24.86
N TYR A 308 -6.01 -5.62 -24.37
CA TYR A 308 -6.87 -5.81 -23.20
C TYR A 308 -7.69 -7.10 -23.22
N ASP A 309 -8.45 -7.35 -24.31
CA ASP A 309 -9.34 -8.50 -24.42
C ASP A 309 -8.59 -9.85 -24.49
N ILE A 310 -7.32 -9.82 -24.88
CA ILE A 310 -6.46 -11.01 -24.97
C ILE A 310 -5.71 -11.21 -23.65
N LEU A 311 -5.19 -10.15 -23.05
CA LEU A 311 -4.36 -10.22 -21.85
C LEU A 311 -5.17 -10.50 -20.58
N LEU A 312 -6.30 -9.79 -20.39
CA LEU A 312 -7.07 -9.80 -19.13
C LEU A 312 -7.45 -11.23 -18.67
N PRO A 313 -7.95 -12.12 -19.54
CA PRO A 313 -8.28 -13.49 -19.13
C PRO A 313 -7.09 -14.28 -18.54
N HIS A 314 -5.86 -13.94 -18.94
CA HIS A 314 -4.64 -14.56 -18.42
C HIS A 314 -4.10 -13.89 -17.14
N VAL A 315 -4.49 -12.64 -16.85
CA VAL A 315 -4.21 -11.97 -15.59
C VAL A 315 -5.14 -12.47 -14.48
N LEU A 316 -6.41 -12.64 -14.80
CA LEU A 316 -7.42 -13.09 -13.83
C LEU A 316 -7.20 -14.54 -13.42
N GLY A 317 -7.13 -14.79 -12.13
CA GLY A 317 -6.80 -16.09 -11.54
C GLY A 317 -5.30 -16.40 -11.45
N ARG A 318 -4.43 -15.53 -12.02
CA ARG A 318 -2.98 -15.70 -11.96
C ARG A 318 -2.47 -15.71 -10.53
N GLU A 319 -1.60 -16.65 -10.24
CA GLU A 319 -0.85 -16.76 -8.99
C GLU A 319 0.62 -16.37 -9.22
N PHE A 320 1.26 -15.83 -8.20
CA PHE A 320 2.68 -15.53 -8.21
C PHE A 320 3.27 -15.69 -6.80
N GLU A 321 4.46 -16.29 -6.69
CA GLU A 321 5.22 -16.42 -5.44
C GLU A 321 5.93 -15.09 -5.15
N ALA A 322 5.20 -14.17 -4.51
CA ALA A 322 5.71 -12.86 -4.10
C ALA A 322 6.50 -12.95 -2.79
N PRO A 323 7.31 -11.92 -2.45
CA PRO A 323 8.00 -11.86 -1.15
C PRO A 323 7.09 -12.00 0.06
N GLN A 324 5.84 -11.51 -0.01
CA GLN A 324 4.84 -11.64 1.06
C GLN A 324 4.20 -13.03 1.16
N GLY A 325 4.27 -13.85 0.10
CA GLY A 325 3.59 -15.13 -0.05
C GLY A 325 2.97 -15.30 -1.43
N ARG A 326 2.24 -16.41 -1.65
CA ARG A 326 1.59 -16.71 -2.93
C ARG A 326 0.35 -15.84 -3.14
N ILE A 327 0.49 -14.75 -3.86
CA ILE A 327 -0.63 -13.89 -4.23
C ILE A 327 -1.45 -14.52 -5.37
N ARG A 328 -2.73 -14.10 -5.48
CA ARG A 328 -3.60 -14.48 -6.59
C ARG A 328 -4.47 -13.30 -7.00
N ILE A 329 -4.60 -13.04 -8.29
CA ILE A 329 -5.57 -12.05 -8.80
C ILE A 329 -6.96 -12.69 -8.86
N LEU A 330 -7.89 -12.14 -8.11
CA LEU A 330 -9.26 -12.67 -7.97
C LEU A 330 -10.09 -12.34 -9.22
N PRO A 331 -10.67 -13.35 -9.93
CA PRO A 331 -11.36 -13.09 -11.19
C PRO A 331 -12.64 -12.26 -11.06
N HIS A 332 -13.31 -12.32 -9.90
CA HIS A 332 -14.62 -11.70 -9.70
C HIS A 332 -14.55 -10.20 -9.35
N ASN A 333 -13.39 -9.70 -8.92
CA ASN A 333 -13.25 -8.31 -8.50
C ASN A 333 -11.91 -7.66 -8.86
N HIS A 334 -11.05 -8.35 -9.61
CA HIS A 334 -9.73 -7.88 -10.09
C HIS A 334 -8.74 -7.45 -8.98
N HIS A 335 -8.97 -7.87 -7.76
CA HIS A 335 -8.09 -7.60 -6.62
C HIS A 335 -7.15 -8.76 -6.33
N ALA A 336 -6.08 -8.47 -5.62
CA ALA A 336 -5.17 -9.51 -5.17
C ALA A 336 -5.61 -10.12 -3.83
N ARG A 337 -5.54 -11.47 -3.70
CA ARG A 337 -5.44 -12.14 -2.40
C ARG A 337 -4.06 -11.82 -1.85
N LEU A 338 -4.01 -11.31 -0.61
CA LEU A 338 -2.79 -10.84 0.04
C LEU A 338 -2.64 -11.46 1.44
N TYR A 339 -1.48 -11.24 2.07
CA TYR A 339 -1.14 -11.77 3.39
C TYR A 339 -0.99 -10.64 4.42
N PRO A 340 -2.11 -10.07 4.89
CA PRO A 340 -2.09 -8.99 5.88
C PRO A 340 -1.35 -9.38 7.16
N ARG A 341 -0.63 -8.39 7.70
CA ARG A 341 0.17 -8.49 8.92
C ARG A 341 0.03 -7.24 9.77
N ILE A 342 0.26 -7.39 11.05
CA ILE A 342 0.44 -6.27 11.98
C ILE A 342 1.90 -6.24 12.39
N GLY A 343 2.57 -5.12 12.14
CA GLY A 343 3.94 -4.87 12.54
C GLY A 343 4.03 -3.75 13.57
N ARG A 344 4.99 -3.88 14.50
CA ARG A 344 5.39 -2.83 15.43
C ARG A 344 6.83 -2.44 15.15
N VAL A 345 7.12 -1.15 15.09
CA VAL A 345 8.49 -0.66 14.92
C VAL A 345 9.32 -1.00 16.16
N ASN A 346 10.45 -1.66 15.95
CA ASN A 346 11.39 -2.07 16.98
C ASN A 346 12.56 -1.07 17.13
N SER A 347 13.46 -1.35 18.08
CA SER A 347 14.65 -0.54 18.37
C SER A 347 15.71 -0.51 17.27
N GLU A 348 15.54 -1.34 16.22
CA GLU A 348 16.42 -1.34 15.04
C GLU A 348 15.83 -0.52 13.89
N GLY A 349 14.62 0.05 14.06
CA GLY A 349 13.88 0.78 13.01
C GLY A 349 13.28 -0.14 11.96
N GLN A 350 13.09 -1.42 12.29
CA GLN A 350 12.40 -2.40 11.46
C GLN A 350 11.06 -2.79 12.12
N PHE A 351 10.19 -3.46 11.36
CA PHE A 351 8.95 -3.99 11.92
C PHE A 351 9.13 -5.39 12.47
N THR A 352 8.82 -5.58 13.76
CA THR A 352 8.55 -6.91 14.31
C THR A 352 7.12 -7.30 13.96
N ILE A 353 6.95 -8.42 13.27
CA ILE A 353 5.63 -8.93 12.87
C ILE A 353 4.99 -9.62 14.09
N LEU A 354 3.88 -9.04 14.55
CA LEU A 354 3.18 -9.48 15.77
C LEU A 354 2.00 -10.40 15.46
N ALA A 355 1.38 -10.18 14.31
CA ALA A 355 0.28 -11.00 13.84
C ALA A 355 0.28 -11.10 12.31
N GLU A 356 -0.20 -12.22 11.80
CA GLU A 356 -0.24 -12.48 10.36
C GLU A 356 -1.42 -13.37 9.97
N THR A 357 -1.71 -13.44 8.67
CA THR A 357 -2.76 -14.28 8.09
C THR A 357 -2.17 -15.35 7.18
N PRO A 358 -1.74 -16.53 7.70
CA PRO A 358 -0.99 -17.53 6.94
C PRO A 358 -1.72 -18.07 5.69
N GLY A 359 -3.04 -18.06 5.69
CA GLY A 359 -3.87 -18.50 4.57
C GLY A 359 -4.11 -17.44 3.49
N GLY A 360 -3.64 -16.21 3.70
CA GLY A 360 -4.03 -15.06 2.90
C GLY A 360 -5.49 -14.67 3.07
N VAL A 361 -5.82 -13.47 2.62
CA VAL A 361 -7.17 -12.90 2.70
C VAL A 361 -7.61 -12.44 1.31
N ASP A 362 -8.78 -12.90 0.85
CA ASP A 362 -9.39 -12.39 -0.35
C ASP A 362 -9.87 -10.96 -0.13
N ALA A 363 -9.68 -10.11 -1.11
CA ALA A 363 -10.13 -8.74 -1.02
C ALA A 363 -11.66 -8.64 -1.04
N ASP A 364 -12.22 -7.89 -0.10
CA ASP A 364 -13.61 -7.45 -0.07
C ASP A 364 -13.67 -5.91 -0.14
N PRO A 365 -13.56 -5.34 -1.36
CA PRO A 365 -13.46 -3.90 -1.52
C PRO A 365 -14.73 -3.14 -1.12
N TYR A 366 -15.87 -3.81 -1.03
CA TYR A 366 -17.15 -3.22 -0.65
C TYR A 366 -17.55 -3.51 0.81
N LEU A 367 -16.73 -4.29 1.53
CA LEU A 367 -17.02 -4.69 2.92
C LEU A 367 -18.40 -5.32 3.06
N VAL A 368 -18.74 -6.23 2.15
CA VAL A 368 -20.05 -6.91 2.09
C VAL A 368 -20.24 -7.78 3.32
N SER A 369 -19.17 -8.41 3.81
CA SER A 369 -19.16 -9.12 5.08
C SER A 369 -18.67 -8.18 6.18
N HIS A 370 -19.56 -7.80 7.09
CA HIS A 370 -19.23 -6.97 8.26
C HIS A 370 -18.92 -7.81 9.50
N SER A 371 -18.83 -9.12 9.36
CA SER A 371 -18.46 -10.00 10.46
C SER A 371 -16.98 -9.92 10.76
N PHE A 372 -16.63 -9.32 11.89
CA PHE A 372 -15.26 -9.39 12.42
C PHE A 372 -14.78 -10.83 12.61
N ASP A 373 -15.69 -11.74 12.96
CA ASP A 373 -15.37 -13.15 13.20
C ASP A 373 -14.86 -13.83 11.93
N ASP A 374 -15.32 -13.43 10.74
CA ASP A 374 -14.84 -13.97 9.47
C ASP A 374 -13.39 -13.54 9.16
N TRP A 375 -12.95 -12.41 9.66
CA TRP A 375 -11.59 -11.87 9.41
C TRP A 375 -10.64 -12.07 10.60
N SER A 376 -11.12 -11.91 11.83
CA SER A 376 -10.31 -12.08 13.05
C SER A 376 -9.86 -13.52 13.28
N THR A 377 -10.69 -14.51 12.92
CA THR A 377 -10.31 -15.93 12.98
C THR A 377 -9.14 -16.30 12.07
N ARG A 378 -8.78 -15.44 11.13
CA ARG A 378 -7.66 -15.63 10.20
C ARG A 378 -6.35 -15.01 10.71
N LEU A 379 -6.42 -14.15 11.73
CA LEU A 379 -5.25 -13.49 12.28
C LEU A 379 -4.59 -14.39 13.33
N ARG A 380 -3.35 -14.82 13.07
CA ARG A 380 -2.52 -15.57 14.02
C ARG A 380 -1.59 -14.59 14.74
N VAL A 381 -1.76 -14.46 16.04
CA VAL A 381 -0.85 -13.68 16.92
C VAL A 381 0.39 -14.50 17.24
N ASN A 382 1.57 -13.93 17.09
CA ASN A 382 2.82 -14.60 17.34
C ASN A 382 3.09 -14.68 18.87
N ALA A 383 3.37 -15.87 19.38
CA ALA A 383 3.47 -16.18 20.82
C ALA A 383 4.62 -15.47 21.58
N SER A 384 5.53 -14.77 20.89
CA SER A 384 6.69 -14.13 21.53
C SER A 384 6.38 -12.87 22.34
N GLU A 385 5.11 -12.46 22.45
CA GLU A 385 4.69 -11.25 23.19
C GLU A 385 3.83 -11.50 24.44
N GLU A 386 3.40 -12.73 24.71
CA GLU A 386 2.62 -13.01 25.92
C GLU A 386 3.43 -12.89 27.23
N GLU A 387 4.78 -12.84 27.14
CA GLU A 387 5.66 -12.81 28.31
C GLU A 387 6.18 -11.41 28.74
N SER A 388 5.74 -10.30 28.06
CA SER A 388 6.25 -8.94 28.35
C SER A 388 5.19 -7.94 28.81
N THR A 389 4.13 -8.40 29.47
CA THR A 389 3.14 -7.55 30.17
C THR A 389 3.39 -7.48 31.67
#